data_3e7b6a8bd528959ee4d0f97a9867eaa6
#
_entry.id   3e7b6a8bd528959ee4d0f97a9867eaa6
#
_cell.length_a   1.000
_cell.length_b   1.000
_cell.length_c   1.000
_cell.angle_alpha   90.00
_cell.angle_beta   90.00
_cell.angle_gamma   90.00
#
_symmetry.space_group_name_H-M   'P 1'
#
loop_
_entity.id
_entity.type
_entity.pdbx_description
1 polymer ?
#
loop_
_entity_poly.entity_id
_entity_poly.type
_entity_poly.pdbx_seq_one_letter_code
_entity_poly.pdbx_strand_id
1 'polypeptide(L)'
;MSDDLSRQGMRPAFRGWRARRPFWGGLLLALGGAEILVTEKVSLKVAMHIGMQGMTGYLLPVVMVLCGLLILFSPGQRLFYSLVGILCSLGSWLTSNLGGFFVGLLLGIVGSCMTFGWLPDQEPRSERRRRKREAKSTTKSLQQQA
;
A
#
# COMPACT_ATOMS: atom_id res chain seq x y z
N MET A 1 -30.83 14.70 15.53
CA MET A 1 -29.73 15.23 16.36
C MET A 1 -28.76 14.15 16.85
N SER A 2 -29.19 12.94 17.13
CA SER A 2 -28.35 11.80 17.51
C SER A 2 -27.48 11.23 16.39
N ASP A 3 -27.92 11.32 15.14
CA ASP A 3 -27.19 10.79 13.98
C ASP A 3 -25.94 11.64 13.60
N ASP A 4 -25.97 12.94 13.88
CA ASP A 4 -24.84 13.82 13.61
C ASP A 4 -23.68 13.62 14.60
N LEU A 5 -24.00 13.28 15.84
CA LEU A 5 -22.99 13.02 16.86
C LEU A 5 -22.25 11.71 16.61
N SER A 6 -22.92 10.69 16.08
CA SER A 6 -22.31 9.42 15.70
C SER A 6 -21.38 9.56 14.50
N ARG A 7 -21.74 10.40 13.54
CA ARG A 7 -20.92 10.70 12.37
C ARG A 7 -19.66 11.53 12.69
N GLN A 8 -19.75 12.42 13.67
CA GLN A 8 -18.60 13.21 14.13
C GLN A 8 -17.58 12.37 14.91
N GLY A 9 -18.03 11.36 15.65
CA GLY A 9 -17.14 10.45 16.39
C GLY A 9 -16.41 9.45 15.49
N MET A 10 -17.02 9.01 14.39
CA MET A 10 -16.39 8.04 13.48
C MET A 10 -15.25 8.61 12.63
N ARG A 11 -15.33 9.89 12.25
CA ARG A 11 -14.30 10.54 11.41
C ARG A 11 -12.91 10.62 12.06
N PRO A 12 -12.77 11.05 13.33
CA PRO A 12 -11.47 11.07 13.99
C PRO A 12 -10.93 9.66 14.29
N ALA A 13 -11.81 8.71 14.64
CA ALA A 13 -11.42 7.31 14.87
C ALA A 13 -10.89 6.65 13.58
N PHE A 14 -11.55 6.86 12.44
CA PHE A 14 -11.13 6.36 11.14
C PHE A 14 -9.80 7.00 10.69
N ARG A 15 -9.62 8.30 10.92
CA ARG A 15 -8.37 9.00 10.64
C ARG A 15 -7.21 8.45 11.47
N GLY A 16 -7.42 8.19 12.75
CA GLY A 16 -6.42 7.60 13.63
C GLY A 16 -6.08 6.16 13.23
N TRP A 17 -7.07 5.37 12.87
CA TRP A 17 -6.89 4.00 12.39
C TRP A 17 -6.09 3.95 11.07
N ARG A 18 -6.42 4.84 10.15
CA ARG A 18 -5.74 4.97 8.85
C ARG A 18 -4.29 5.46 8.98
N ALA A 19 -4.02 6.36 9.94
CA ALA A 19 -2.69 6.91 10.15
C ALA A 19 -1.69 5.88 10.71
N ARG A 20 -2.19 4.87 11.42
CA ARG A 20 -1.37 3.80 12.02
C ARG A 20 -1.07 2.63 11.08
N ARG A 21 -1.54 2.68 9.82
CA ARG A 21 -1.40 1.57 8.87
C ARG A 21 -0.91 2.09 7.53
N PRO A 22 -0.22 1.27 6.74
CA PRO A 22 0.16 1.62 5.37
C PRO A 22 -1.05 1.54 4.43
N PHE A 23 -2.09 2.33 4.77
CA PHE A 23 -3.40 2.30 4.10
C PHE A 23 -3.27 2.55 2.60
N TRP A 24 -2.51 3.57 2.20
CA TRP A 24 -2.34 3.92 0.81
C TRP A 24 -1.59 2.86 0.02
N GLY A 25 -0.55 2.26 0.61
CA GLY A 25 0.21 1.21 -0.04
C GLY A 25 -0.64 -0.05 -0.28
N GLY A 26 -1.35 -0.52 0.73
CA GLY A 26 -2.25 -1.66 0.62
C GLY A 26 -3.42 -1.40 -0.33
N LEU A 27 -4.00 -0.19 -0.30
CA LEU A 27 -5.07 0.22 -1.21
C LEU A 27 -4.60 0.23 -2.67
N LEU A 28 -3.45 0.84 -2.95
CA LEU A 28 -2.88 0.88 -4.31
C LEU A 28 -2.56 -0.52 -4.84
N LEU A 29 -2.03 -1.39 -3.99
CA LEU A 29 -1.76 -2.78 -4.36
C LEU A 29 -3.05 -3.54 -4.68
N ALA A 30 -4.09 -3.39 -3.85
CA ALA A 30 -5.39 -4.01 -4.08
C ALA A 30 -6.07 -3.47 -5.35
N LEU A 31 -6.00 -2.16 -5.59
CA LEU A 31 -6.52 -1.53 -6.81
C LEU A 31 -5.77 -2.01 -8.06
N GLY A 32 -4.44 -2.13 -7.98
CA GLY A 32 -3.62 -2.65 -9.06
C GLY A 32 -4.02 -4.08 -9.44
N GLY A 33 -4.19 -4.95 -8.45
CA GLY A 33 -4.68 -6.32 -8.67
C GLY A 33 -6.10 -6.36 -9.23
N ALA A 34 -7.00 -5.53 -8.72
CA ALA A 34 -8.39 -5.44 -9.19
C ALA A 34 -8.46 -4.94 -10.64
N GLU A 35 -7.63 -3.96 -11.01
CA GLU A 35 -7.55 -3.42 -12.38
C GLU A 35 -7.10 -4.50 -13.36
N ILE A 36 -6.08 -5.28 -13.01
CA ILE A 36 -5.63 -6.41 -13.82
C ILE A 36 -6.75 -7.43 -13.98
N LEU A 37 -7.48 -7.78 -12.91
CA LEU A 37 -8.60 -8.72 -12.97
C LEU A 37 -9.72 -8.22 -13.89
N VAL A 38 -10.02 -6.93 -13.89
CA VAL A 38 -11.03 -6.34 -14.77
C VAL A 38 -10.57 -6.42 -16.22
N THR A 39 -9.33 -6.10 -16.50
CA THR A 39 -8.74 -6.18 -17.83
C THR A 39 -8.74 -7.63 -18.35
N GLU A 40 -8.39 -8.59 -17.52
CA GLU A 40 -8.41 -10.02 -17.85
C GLU A 40 -9.84 -10.53 -18.14
N LYS A 41 -10.86 -10.07 -17.40
CA LYS A 41 -12.26 -10.45 -17.68
C LYS A 41 -12.72 -10.07 -19.10
N VAL A 42 -12.24 -8.99 -19.65
CA VAL A 42 -12.53 -8.58 -21.03
C VAL A 42 -11.90 -9.57 -22.02
N SER A 43 -10.77 -10.16 -21.67
CA SER A 43 -10.05 -11.14 -22.48
C SER A 43 -10.48 -12.61 -22.25
N LEU A 44 -11.40 -12.87 -21.32
CA LEU A 44 -11.81 -14.22 -20.89
C LEU A 44 -12.33 -15.12 -22.01
N LYS A 45 -12.97 -14.54 -23.04
CA LYS A 45 -13.41 -15.29 -24.23
C LYS A 45 -12.24 -15.87 -25.00
N VAL A 46 -11.08 -15.26 -24.95
CA VAL A 46 -9.85 -15.71 -25.60
C VAL A 46 -9.07 -16.68 -24.71
N ALA A 47 -9.10 -16.47 -23.40
CA ALA A 47 -8.36 -17.26 -22.42
C ALA A 47 -8.88 -18.70 -22.24
N MET A 48 -10.17 -18.94 -22.44
CA MET A 48 -10.74 -20.30 -22.38
C MET A 48 -10.14 -21.26 -23.44
N HIS A 49 -9.52 -20.71 -24.48
CA HIS A 49 -8.88 -21.52 -25.54
C HIS A 49 -7.41 -21.88 -25.27
N ILE A 50 -6.77 -21.29 -24.24
CA ILE A 50 -5.30 -21.37 -24.05
C ILE A 50 -4.87 -22.26 -22.88
N GLY A 51 -5.79 -22.95 -22.20
CA GLY A 51 -5.46 -23.96 -21.19
C GLY A 51 -4.77 -23.41 -19.95
N MET A 52 -3.71 -24.08 -19.45
CA MET A 52 -3.05 -23.80 -18.18
C MET A 52 -2.47 -22.38 -18.03
N GLN A 53 -2.12 -21.71 -19.11
CA GLN A 53 -1.62 -20.31 -19.05
C GLN A 53 -2.68 -19.31 -18.60
N GLY A 54 -3.94 -19.57 -18.88
CA GLY A 54 -5.07 -18.75 -18.44
C GLY A 54 -5.24 -18.75 -16.91
N MET A 55 -5.01 -19.88 -16.24
CA MET A 55 -5.12 -19.98 -14.79
C MET A 55 -4.08 -19.13 -14.05
N THR A 56 -2.85 -19.09 -14.56
CA THR A 56 -1.77 -18.30 -13.96
C THR A 56 -2.05 -16.80 -14.05
N GLY A 57 -2.63 -16.34 -15.17
CA GLY A 57 -3.02 -14.95 -15.37
C GLY A 57 -4.04 -14.45 -14.32
N TYR A 58 -4.94 -15.33 -13.86
CA TYR A 58 -5.90 -15.01 -12.82
C TYR A 58 -5.35 -15.10 -11.41
N LEU A 59 -4.50 -16.09 -11.15
CA LEU A 59 -3.99 -16.34 -9.81
C LEU A 59 -3.17 -15.18 -9.28
N LEU A 60 -2.29 -14.62 -10.11
CA LEU A 60 -1.41 -13.52 -9.70
C LEU A 60 -2.18 -12.25 -9.27
N PRO A 61 -3.13 -11.71 -10.05
CA PRO A 61 -3.93 -10.57 -9.63
C PRO A 61 -4.79 -10.83 -8.39
N VAL A 62 -5.34 -12.03 -8.24
CA VAL A 62 -6.09 -12.40 -7.03
C VAL A 62 -5.19 -12.36 -5.81
N VAL A 63 -3.98 -12.92 -5.89
CA VAL A 63 -3.00 -12.86 -4.80
C VAL A 63 -2.60 -11.41 -4.49
N MET A 64 -2.44 -10.54 -5.50
CA MET A 64 -2.18 -9.11 -5.29
C MET A 64 -3.30 -8.42 -4.52
N VAL A 65 -4.55 -8.65 -4.88
CA VAL A 65 -5.72 -8.11 -4.16
C VAL A 65 -5.73 -8.60 -2.70
N LEU A 66 -5.54 -9.90 -2.49
CA LEU A 66 -5.48 -10.48 -1.14
C LEU A 66 -4.34 -9.88 -0.32
N CYS A 67 -3.14 -9.75 -0.88
CA CYS A 67 -2.01 -9.12 -0.20
C CYS A 67 -2.31 -7.67 0.16
N GLY A 68 -2.92 -6.90 -0.75
CA GLY A 68 -3.33 -5.53 -0.48
C GLY A 68 -4.34 -5.42 0.68
N LEU A 69 -5.34 -6.30 0.70
CA LEU A 69 -6.31 -6.38 1.80
C LEU A 69 -5.66 -6.83 3.11
N LEU A 70 -4.77 -7.81 3.07
CA LEU A 70 -4.04 -8.27 4.26
C LEU A 70 -3.14 -7.19 4.85
N ILE A 71 -2.49 -6.37 4.03
CA ILE A 71 -1.73 -5.20 4.48
C ILE A 71 -2.65 -4.22 5.22
N LEU A 72 -3.87 -4.00 4.73
CA LEU A 72 -4.85 -3.13 5.38
C LEU A 72 -5.31 -3.67 6.74
N PHE A 73 -5.55 -4.97 6.83
CA PHE A 73 -6.08 -5.61 8.05
C PHE A 73 -4.99 -6.06 9.03
N SER A 74 -3.85 -6.53 8.53
CA SER A 74 -2.75 -7.09 9.33
C SER A 74 -1.41 -6.43 9.01
N PRO A 75 -1.14 -5.21 9.51
CA PRO A 75 0.08 -4.48 9.20
C PRO A 75 1.34 -5.11 9.83
N GLY A 76 1.21 -6.09 10.73
CA GLY A 76 2.34 -6.75 11.37
C GLY A 76 3.29 -7.47 10.41
N GLN A 77 2.76 -8.07 9.35
CA GLN A 77 3.53 -8.80 8.34
C GLN A 77 3.62 -8.06 6.99
N ARG A 78 3.52 -6.75 7.03
CA ARG A 78 3.53 -5.88 5.84
C ARG A 78 4.72 -6.10 4.91
N LEU A 79 5.90 -6.38 5.47
CA LEU A 79 7.11 -6.63 4.67
C LEU A 79 6.96 -7.87 3.80
N PHE A 80 6.41 -8.95 4.36
CA PHE A 80 6.14 -10.17 3.61
C PHE A 80 5.11 -9.94 2.50
N TYR A 81 3.98 -9.31 2.82
CA TYR A 81 2.93 -9.06 1.83
C TYR A 81 3.36 -8.06 0.76
N SER A 82 4.17 -7.06 1.10
CA SER A 82 4.71 -6.12 0.11
C SER A 82 5.70 -6.79 -0.84
N LEU A 83 6.54 -7.69 -0.32
CA LEU A 83 7.46 -8.48 -1.13
C LEU A 83 6.71 -9.40 -2.11
N VAL A 84 5.71 -10.12 -1.61
CA VAL A 84 4.82 -10.95 -2.44
C VAL A 84 4.11 -10.10 -3.48
N GLY A 85 3.61 -8.92 -3.10
CA GLY A 85 2.97 -7.97 -4.01
C GLY A 85 3.89 -7.52 -5.16
N ILE A 86 5.15 -7.20 -4.86
CA ILE A 86 6.16 -6.86 -5.89
C ILE A 86 6.40 -8.05 -6.82
N LEU A 87 6.62 -9.23 -6.26
CA LEU A 87 6.86 -10.44 -7.05
C LEU A 87 5.67 -10.79 -7.94
N CYS A 88 4.44 -10.68 -7.43
CA CYS A 88 3.23 -10.88 -8.21
C CYS A 88 3.08 -9.83 -9.31
N SER A 89 3.39 -8.55 -9.02
CA SER A 89 3.35 -7.48 -10.02
C SER A 89 4.33 -7.74 -11.16
N LEU A 90 5.56 -8.13 -10.85
CA LEU A 90 6.58 -8.48 -11.84
C LEU A 90 6.24 -9.78 -12.59
N GLY A 91 5.74 -10.79 -11.88
CA GLY A 91 5.30 -12.06 -12.47
C GLY A 91 4.14 -11.86 -13.43
N SER A 92 3.22 -10.98 -13.08
CA SER A 92 2.12 -10.58 -13.95
C SER A 92 2.63 -9.97 -15.27
N TRP A 93 3.71 -9.22 -15.27
CA TRP A 93 4.29 -8.71 -16.53
C TRP A 93 4.71 -9.84 -17.47
N LEU A 94 5.22 -10.92 -16.93
CA LEU A 94 5.69 -12.03 -17.73
C LEU A 94 4.53 -12.84 -18.39
N THR A 95 3.36 -12.83 -17.75
CA THR A 95 2.20 -13.63 -18.19
C THR A 95 1.20 -12.85 -19.02
N SER A 96 1.20 -11.53 -19.00
CA SER A 96 0.18 -10.69 -19.63
C SER A 96 0.72 -9.91 -20.83
N ASN A 97 -0.02 -9.96 -21.92
CA ASN A 97 0.27 -9.24 -23.17
C ASN A 97 -0.32 -7.82 -23.13
N LEU A 98 0.51 -6.84 -22.90
CA LEU A 98 0.52 -5.44 -23.37
C LEU A 98 -0.75 -4.52 -23.30
N GLY A 99 -1.93 -4.91 -22.88
CA GLY A 99 -3.11 -4.05 -23.16
C GLY A 99 -3.61 -3.12 -22.07
N GLY A 100 -3.63 -3.45 -20.83
CA GLY A 100 -4.16 -2.65 -19.71
C GLY A 100 -3.30 -2.79 -18.47
N PHE A 101 -2.32 -3.58 -18.60
CA PHE A 101 -1.49 -4.15 -17.57
C PHE A 101 -0.49 -3.14 -16.94
N PHE A 102 -0.06 -2.12 -17.69
CA PHE A 102 0.88 -1.12 -17.20
C PHE A 102 0.37 -0.34 -15.99
N VAL A 103 -0.90 -0.01 -15.98
CA VAL A 103 -1.51 0.74 -14.87
C VAL A 103 -1.54 -0.12 -13.61
N GLY A 104 -2.02 -1.36 -13.71
CA GLY A 104 -2.04 -2.30 -12.58
C GLY A 104 -0.65 -2.66 -12.07
N LEU A 105 0.32 -2.85 -12.98
CA LEU A 105 1.71 -3.08 -12.64
C LEU A 105 2.31 -1.88 -11.85
N LEU A 106 2.15 -0.67 -12.37
CA LEU A 106 2.65 0.54 -11.72
C LEU A 106 1.99 0.74 -10.33
N LEU A 107 0.67 0.58 -10.25
CA LEU A 107 -0.05 0.66 -8.97
C LEU A 107 0.42 -0.41 -7.98
N GLY A 108 0.64 -1.63 -8.44
CA GLY A 108 1.14 -2.73 -7.63
C GLY A 108 2.55 -2.46 -7.09
N ILE A 109 3.46 -2.04 -7.95
CA ILE A 109 4.85 -1.70 -7.55
C ILE A 109 4.86 -0.50 -6.60
N VAL A 110 4.19 0.60 -6.94
CA VAL A 110 4.14 1.80 -6.10
C VAL A 110 3.48 1.49 -4.76
N GLY A 111 2.37 0.78 -4.74
CA GLY A 111 1.68 0.37 -3.53
C GLY A 111 2.54 -0.50 -2.62
N SER A 112 3.24 -1.47 -3.20
CA SER A 112 4.16 -2.35 -2.46
C SER A 112 5.38 -1.59 -1.93
N CYS A 113 5.98 -0.71 -2.73
CA CYS A 113 7.09 0.14 -2.29
C CYS A 113 6.68 1.10 -1.17
N MET A 114 5.50 1.71 -1.25
CA MET A 114 4.97 2.56 -0.18
C MET A 114 4.73 1.76 1.11
N THR A 115 4.25 0.53 0.99
CA THR A 115 4.05 -0.36 2.15
C THR A 115 5.39 -0.77 2.77
N PHE A 116 6.36 -1.11 1.94
CA PHE A 116 7.70 -1.49 2.39
C PHE A 116 8.42 -0.34 3.11
N GLY A 117 8.34 0.86 2.57
CA GLY A 117 8.95 2.07 3.16
C GLY A 117 8.20 2.65 4.36
N TRP A 118 7.02 2.13 4.69
CA TRP A 118 6.24 2.62 5.80
C TRP A 118 6.79 2.10 7.14
N LEU A 119 7.15 3.02 8.04
CA LEU A 119 7.62 2.72 9.39
C LEU A 119 6.56 3.17 10.41
N PRO A 120 6.07 2.25 11.29
CA PRO A 120 5.03 2.58 12.26
C PRO A 120 5.49 3.56 13.34
N ASP A 121 6.78 3.60 13.64
CA ASP A 121 7.39 4.39 14.71
C ASP A 121 8.02 5.70 14.20
N GLN A 122 7.55 6.24 13.10
CA GLN A 122 8.00 7.56 12.67
C GLN A 122 7.46 8.61 13.63
N GLU A 123 8.36 9.21 14.41
CA GLU A 123 8.05 10.41 15.19
C GLU A 123 7.43 11.48 14.27
N PRO A 124 6.33 12.12 14.69
CA PRO A 124 5.74 13.21 13.93
C PRO A 124 6.81 14.24 13.58
N ARG A 125 6.78 14.73 12.35
CA ARG A 125 7.76 15.74 11.88
C ARG A 125 7.86 16.96 12.79
N SER A 126 6.79 17.27 13.52
CA SER A 126 6.74 18.34 14.53
C SER A 126 7.66 18.08 15.71
N GLU A 127 7.66 16.86 16.25
CA GLU A 127 8.53 16.48 17.38
C GLU A 127 10.00 16.41 16.99
N ARG A 128 10.27 15.88 15.81
CA ARG A 128 11.63 15.84 15.26
C ARG A 128 12.21 17.25 15.04
N ARG A 129 11.37 18.20 14.62
CA ARG A 129 11.76 19.62 14.51
C ARG A 129 11.98 20.26 15.86
N ARG A 130 11.13 19.94 16.85
CA ARG A 130 11.26 20.44 18.22
C ARG A 130 12.55 19.96 18.84
N ARG A 131 12.86 18.66 18.79
CA ARG A 131 14.14 18.09 19.28
C ARG A 131 15.36 18.74 18.64
N LYS A 132 15.31 18.99 17.33
CA LYS A 132 16.40 19.70 16.64
C LYS A 132 16.58 21.14 17.10
N ARG A 133 15.49 21.84 17.46
CA ARG A 133 15.54 23.20 18.00
C ARG A 133 16.11 23.20 19.42
N GLU A 134 15.66 22.29 20.25
CA GLU A 134 16.15 22.12 21.63
C GLU A 134 17.64 21.77 21.64
N ALA A 135 18.09 20.84 20.81
CA ALA A 135 19.50 20.50 20.67
C ALA A 135 20.35 21.71 20.23
N LYS A 136 19.87 22.52 19.27
CA LYS A 136 20.57 23.75 18.85
C LYS A 136 20.63 24.81 19.95
N SER A 137 19.56 24.97 20.71
CA SER A 137 19.56 25.95 21.82
C SER A 137 20.50 25.53 22.94
N THR A 138 20.55 24.25 23.28
CA THR A 138 21.47 23.69 24.26
C THR A 138 22.93 23.87 23.82
N THR A 139 23.26 23.60 22.59
CA THR A 139 24.61 23.80 22.02
C THR A 139 25.01 25.27 22.07
N LYS A 140 24.09 26.19 21.74
CA LYS A 140 24.36 27.63 21.84
C LYS A 140 24.63 28.09 23.28
N SER A 141 23.84 27.63 24.25
CA SER A 141 24.02 27.99 25.65
C SER A 141 25.34 27.49 26.20
N LEU A 142 25.76 26.28 25.84
CA LEU A 142 27.06 25.72 26.22
C LEU A 142 28.25 26.50 25.60
N GLN A 143 28.13 26.96 24.37
CA GLN A 143 29.15 27.80 23.71
C GLN A 143 29.25 29.19 24.30
N GLN A 144 28.17 29.73 24.86
CA GLN A 144 28.20 31.04 25.56
C GLN A 144 28.77 30.96 26.96
N GLN A 145 28.79 29.79 27.58
CA GLN A 145 29.38 29.57 28.90
C GLN A 145 30.88 29.24 28.88
N ALA A 146 31.38 28.91 27.71
CA ALA A 146 32.81 28.71 27.49
C ALA A 146 33.50 30.00 27.05
#